data_1c9fc2dbf634d4eeab176ee76b2bb2e3
#
_entry.id   1c9fc2dbf634d4eeab176ee76b2bb2e3
#
_cell.length_a   1.000
_cell.length_b   1.000
_cell.length_c   1.000
_cell.angle_alpha   90.00
_cell.angle_beta   90.00
_cell.angle_gamma   90.00
#
_symmetry.space_group_name_H-M   'P 1'
#
loop_
_entity.id
_entity.type
_entity.pdbx_description
1 polymer ?
#
loop_
_entity_poly.entity_id
_entity_poly.type
_entity_poly.pdbx_seq_one_letter_code
_entity_poly.pdbx_strand_id
1 'polypeptide(L)'
;MKRSLNGLLPLALLGFFLAQAAHADVVDDVRRGTNIRLNAARIRVKGNDYATGYWLLPKAANTLNLNVPARQFGLNSDLVLHMSGSRSGNVITWTFDDTLPSRYNLGDSTYVTRVRGTLKAYARQVRGADDPYCDSAACPHNVELTLAPGSWAKVSGYKTIVFDFDFTEDVQVKQFVAYGGVPRPRLSSMVVVTPSSRCPSRGYSELSGDVWLSSPAPTGGILVDLMSVDASVGVLPVRVPEAQRTARFTLRLPPHWTGPTVIYGASGGVRKSVKVRVRSCLVYFPVFAHWRFLDSLYVPVHLLNDGAVIARYKDAESKSEVLLTGKGDTYWLNEVLGAEQVRVAGVNSTGDIFGTAYNAKGPNAFLLRSEDVKAGAEQWLEGWEAVTANAHGTLLVRDPNDGKGLYRVDEVGPAPHPGLAELQPSRVLFNALGEVAVTLETEKGPRAARVYGKDVKVLLDSESEVTALNDVGEFAGTGLDSNKRLRPFIWSRQQEGARWLSVPKGVVSAKAVAINDGGWVLGTATAEDGKTQVPFLASPDGETATPLEAMLPEELKKAGYRVLSALALADDFSVLVQAQDEQGQRVHLVLSP
;
A
#
# COMPACT_ATOMS: atom_id res chain seq x y z
N MET A 1 -69.34 -26.17 46.02
CA MET A 1 -69.98 -25.82 44.72
C MET A 1 -68.86 -25.56 43.71
N LYS A 2 -68.58 -26.49 42.86
CA LYS A 2 -68.78 -26.49 41.38
C LYS A 2 -68.31 -25.15 40.77
N ARG A 3 -67.28 -25.07 39.90
CA ARG A 3 -66.98 -25.72 38.65
C ARG A 3 -65.56 -25.34 38.19
N SER A 4 -64.77 -26.25 37.92
CA SER A 4 -64.00 -26.56 36.72
C SER A 4 -64.25 -25.68 35.51
N LEU A 5 -63.15 -25.16 34.94
CA LEU A 5 -63.02 -24.94 33.51
C LEU A 5 -61.55 -24.99 33.10
N ASN A 6 -61.31 -26.01 32.35
CA ASN A 6 -60.10 -26.19 31.55
C ASN A 6 -59.95 -25.04 30.57
N GLY A 7 -58.82 -24.39 30.57
CA GLY A 7 -58.40 -23.46 29.54
C GLY A 7 -57.05 -23.92 29.02
N LEU A 8 -57.09 -24.63 27.91
CA LEU A 8 -55.97 -25.01 27.08
C LEU A 8 -55.15 -23.75 26.72
N LEU A 9 -53.92 -23.68 27.24
CA LEU A 9 -52.89 -22.83 26.64
C LEU A 9 -52.52 -23.48 25.28
N PRO A 10 -52.59 -22.74 24.18
CA PRO A 10 -51.89 -23.15 22.98
C PRO A 10 -50.40 -23.02 23.23
N LEU A 11 -49.66 -24.11 23.17
CA LEU A 11 -48.24 -24.13 22.91
C LEU A 11 -48.01 -23.37 21.59
N ALA A 12 -47.71 -22.11 21.72
CA ALA A 12 -47.05 -21.39 20.64
C ALA A 12 -45.70 -22.05 20.45
N LEU A 13 -45.64 -22.97 19.48
CA LEU A 13 -44.39 -23.31 18.82
C LEU A 13 -43.79 -21.99 18.35
N LEU A 14 -42.92 -21.38 19.18
CA LEU A 14 -41.88 -20.50 18.70
C LEU A 14 -41.00 -21.39 17.82
N GLY A 15 -41.40 -21.50 16.57
CA GLY A 15 -40.51 -21.87 15.52
C GLY A 15 -39.39 -20.84 15.52
N PHE A 16 -38.27 -21.18 16.16
CA PHE A 16 -37.00 -20.62 15.84
C PHE A 16 -36.77 -20.90 14.35
N PHE A 17 -37.28 -20.04 13.50
CA PHE A 17 -36.63 -19.77 12.24
C PHE A 17 -35.23 -19.22 12.61
N LEU A 18 -34.34 -20.11 12.94
CA LEU A 18 -32.96 -19.93 12.60
C LEU A 18 -33.00 -19.68 11.09
N ALA A 19 -32.98 -18.39 10.73
CA ALA A 19 -32.50 -18.01 9.43
C ALA A 19 -31.08 -18.61 9.39
N GLN A 20 -30.98 -19.83 8.86
CA GLN A 20 -29.75 -20.28 8.26
C GLN A 20 -29.46 -19.17 7.25
N ALA A 21 -28.56 -18.26 7.63
CA ALA A 21 -27.87 -17.44 6.65
C ALA A 21 -27.49 -18.46 5.58
N ALA A 22 -28.07 -18.33 4.41
CA ALA A 22 -27.76 -19.20 3.30
C ALA A 22 -26.24 -19.04 3.14
N HIS A 23 -25.49 -20.01 3.65
CA HIS A 23 -24.07 -20.06 3.43
C HIS A 23 -23.94 -20.11 1.92
N ALA A 24 -23.46 -19.02 1.33
CA ALA A 24 -23.17 -19.00 -0.09
C ALA A 24 -22.38 -20.27 -0.38
N ASP A 25 -22.84 -21.09 -1.32
CA ASP A 25 -22.16 -22.34 -1.64
C ASP A 25 -20.77 -21.95 -2.16
N VAL A 26 -19.74 -22.35 -1.45
CA VAL A 26 -18.33 -22.07 -1.78
C VAL A 26 -18.00 -22.38 -3.23
N VAL A 27 -18.64 -23.41 -3.79
CA VAL A 27 -18.48 -23.73 -5.21
C VAL A 27 -19.05 -22.62 -6.10
N ASP A 28 -20.13 -21.98 -5.68
CA ASP A 28 -20.68 -20.82 -6.38
C ASP A 28 -19.79 -19.57 -6.23
N ASP A 29 -19.15 -19.40 -5.10
CA ASP A 29 -18.18 -18.32 -4.90
C ASP A 29 -16.96 -18.52 -5.80
N VAL A 30 -16.44 -19.74 -5.91
CA VAL A 30 -15.37 -20.08 -6.86
C VAL A 30 -15.82 -19.81 -8.30
N ARG A 31 -17.04 -20.19 -8.66
CA ARG A 31 -17.59 -19.92 -9.99
C ARG A 31 -17.69 -18.42 -10.29
N ARG A 32 -18.00 -17.62 -9.29
CA ARG A 32 -18.05 -16.15 -9.40
C ARG A 32 -16.66 -15.53 -9.41
N GLY A 33 -15.61 -16.32 -9.31
CA GLY A 33 -14.24 -15.84 -9.37
C GLY A 33 -13.71 -15.32 -8.05
N THR A 34 -14.24 -15.76 -6.92
CA THR A 34 -13.78 -15.31 -5.61
C THR A 34 -12.54 -16.09 -5.18
N ASN A 35 -11.42 -15.41 -4.96
CA ASN A 35 -10.23 -15.91 -4.27
C ASN A 35 -9.74 -17.30 -4.71
N ILE A 36 -9.41 -17.48 -5.99
CA ILE A 36 -8.88 -18.73 -6.52
C ILE A 36 -7.37 -18.63 -6.68
N ARG A 37 -6.64 -19.58 -6.11
CA ARG A 37 -5.21 -19.75 -6.32
C ARG A 37 -4.94 -21.01 -7.09
N LEU A 38 -4.26 -20.89 -8.22
CA LEU A 38 -3.75 -22.02 -8.97
C LEU A 38 -2.50 -22.57 -8.27
N ASN A 39 -2.55 -23.82 -7.84
CA ASN A 39 -1.44 -24.46 -7.16
C ASN A 39 -0.53 -25.24 -8.12
N ALA A 40 -1.14 -25.90 -9.11
CA ALA A 40 -0.42 -26.58 -10.15
C ALA A 40 -1.25 -26.68 -11.43
N ALA A 41 -0.65 -26.40 -12.56
CA ALA A 41 -1.18 -26.73 -13.86
C ALA A 41 -0.06 -27.23 -14.77
N ARG A 42 -0.37 -28.19 -15.62
CA ARG A 42 0.50 -28.64 -16.71
C ARG A 42 -0.31 -28.66 -17.98
N ILE A 43 0.23 -28.04 -19.00
CA ILE A 43 -0.31 -28.06 -20.35
C ILE A 43 0.73 -28.59 -21.31
N ARG A 44 0.27 -29.26 -22.35
CA ARG A 44 1.12 -29.73 -23.46
C ARG A 44 0.79 -28.95 -24.71
N VAL A 45 1.81 -28.31 -25.26
CA VAL A 45 1.73 -27.60 -26.53
C VAL A 45 2.87 -28.12 -27.42
N LYS A 46 2.58 -28.47 -28.64
CA LYS A 46 3.58 -29.02 -29.60
C LYS A 46 4.43 -30.16 -29.02
N GLY A 47 3.82 -31.06 -28.25
CA GLY A 47 4.50 -32.19 -27.65
C GLY A 47 5.33 -31.90 -26.40
N ASN A 48 5.55 -30.65 -26.05
CA ASN A 48 6.29 -30.23 -24.87
C ASN A 48 5.37 -29.98 -23.67
N ASP A 49 5.72 -30.52 -22.51
CA ASP A 49 5.00 -30.28 -21.26
C ASP A 49 5.53 -29.04 -20.55
N TYR A 50 4.64 -28.14 -20.18
CA TYR A 50 4.95 -26.92 -19.47
C TYR A 50 4.24 -26.92 -18.11
N ALA A 51 4.98 -26.62 -17.04
CA ALA A 51 4.40 -26.36 -15.73
C ALA A 51 3.99 -24.89 -15.67
N THR A 52 2.73 -24.66 -15.31
CA THR A 52 2.22 -23.31 -15.09
C THR A 52 1.84 -23.18 -13.63
N GLY A 53 2.35 -22.19 -12.93
CA GLY A 53 1.93 -21.88 -11.57
C GLY A 53 1.44 -20.45 -11.54
N TYR A 54 0.10 -20.20 -11.50
CA TYR A 54 -0.38 -18.86 -11.62
C TYR A 54 -1.72 -18.59 -10.97
N TRP A 55 -2.00 -17.27 -10.88
CA TRP A 55 -3.17 -16.74 -10.23
C TRP A 55 -4.37 -16.76 -11.17
N LEU A 56 -5.49 -17.25 -10.67
CA LEU A 56 -6.79 -17.01 -11.25
C LEU A 56 -7.33 -15.73 -10.62
N LEU A 57 -7.38 -14.66 -11.39
CA LEU A 57 -7.86 -13.37 -10.91
C LEU A 57 -9.36 -13.25 -11.21
N PRO A 58 -10.21 -13.03 -10.20
CA PRO A 58 -11.61 -12.74 -10.42
C PRO A 58 -11.75 -11.38 -11.14
N LYS A 59 -12.54 -11.35 -12.20
CA LYS A 59 -12.79 -10.12 -12.97
C LYS A 59 -14.23 -9.62 -12.80
N ALA A 60 -15.18 -10.52 -12.72
CA ALA A 60 -16.60 -10.23 -12.49
C ALA A 60 -17.34 -11.51 -12.10
N ALA A 61 -18.61 -11.41 -11.73
CA ALA A 61 -19.43 -12.57 -11.45
C ALA A 61 -19.40 -13.57 -12.62
N ASN A 62 -19.06 -14.82 -12.35
CA ASN A 62 -18.91 -15.92 -13.32
C ASN A 62 -17.73 -15.80 -14.29
N THR A 63 -16.82 -14.84 -14.14
CA THR A 63 -15.67 -14.70 -15.03
C THR A 63 -14.37 -14.81 -14.24
N LEU A 64 -13.38 -15.44 -14.85
CA LEU A 64 -12.03 -15.58 -14.33
C LEU A 64 -11.02 -15.16 -15.38
N ASN A 65 -9.93 -14.56 -14.97
CA ASN A 65 -8.75 -14.40 -15.79
C ASN A 65 -7.74 -15.47 -15.40
N LEU A 66 -7.39 -16.35 -16.31
CA LEU A 66 -6.26 -17.26 -16.16
C LEU A 66 -5.02 -16.57 -16.72
N ASN A 67 -4.11 -16.20 -15.87
CA ASN A 67 -2.82 -15.66 -16.28
C ASN A 67 -1.86 -16.83 -16.55
N VAL A 68 -1.47 -16.99 -17.81
CA VAL A 68 -0.52 -18.01 -18.25
C VAL A 68 0.81 -17.31 -18.54
N PRO A 69 1.90 -17.58 -17.79
CA PRO A 69 3.19 -16.93 -18.02
C PRO A 69 3.79 -17.44 -19.30
N ALA A 70 3.66 -16.63 -20.22
CA ALA A 70 4.07 -16.89 -21.57
C ALA A 70 5.58 -16.95 -21.74
N ARG A 71 6.36 -16.29 -20.87
CA ARG A 71 7.82 -16.33 -20.91
C ARG A 71 8.39 -17.74 -20.79
N GLN A 72 7.73 -18.63 -20.05
CA GLN A 72 8.11 -20.05 -19.97
C GLN A 72 7.83 -20.82 -21.25
N PHE A 73 6.96 -20.29 -22.12
CA PHE A 73 6.61 -20.86 -23.41
C PHE A 73 7.36 -20.22 -24.58
N GLY A 74 8.33 -19.34 -24.31
CA GLY A 74 9.00 -18.57 -25.35
C GLY A 74 8.16 -17.41 -25.93
N LEU A 75 7.06 -17.05 -25.26
CA LEU A 75 6.26 -15.88 -25.61
C LEU A 75 6.88 -14.62 -24.98
N ASN A 76 6.74 -13.48 -25.65
CA ASN A 76 7.32 -12.21 -25.17
C ASN A 76 6.53 -11.55 -24.03
N SER A 77 5.33 -12.05 -23.71
CA SER A 77 4.46 -11.50 -22.67
C SER A 77 3.52 -12.57 -22.11
N ASP A 78 3.02 -12.36 -20.91
CA ASP A 78 2.04 -13.25 -20.30
C ASP A 78 0.71 -13.25 -21.04
N LEU A 79 0.09 -14.42 -21.12
CA LEU A 79 -1.18 -14.62 -21.75
C LEU A 79 -2.29 -14.58 -20.70
N VAL A 80 -3.25 -13.68 -20.85
CA VAL A 80 -4.42 -13.62 -19.98
C VAL A 80 -5.63 -14.20 -20.74
N LEU A 81 -6.19 -15.31 -20.23
CA LEU A 81 -7.40 -15.91 -20.78
C LEU A 81 -8.61 -15.44 -19.97
N HIS A 82 -9.60 -14.86 -20.65
CA HIS A 82 -10.86 -14.44 -20.06
C HIS A 82 -11.86 -15.60 -20.11
N MET A 83 -12.22 -16.14 -18.94
CA MET A 83 -13.04 -17.34 -18.84
C MET A 83 -14.40 -17.03 -18.26
N SER A 84 -15.46 -17.56 -18.86
CA SER A 84 -16.83 -17.55 -18.34
C SER A 84 -17.17 -18.88 -17.70
N GLY A 85 -17.67 -18.87 -16.47
CA GLY A 85 -17.95 -20.08 -15.68
C GLY A 85 -19.42 -20.45 -15.59
N SER A 86 -19.69 -21.76 -15.64
CA SER A 86 -20.99 -22.37 -15.32
C SER A 86 -20.78 -23.55 -14.39
N ARG A 87 -21.86 -23.99 -13.70
CA ARG A 87 -21.81 -25.12 -12.77
C ARG A 87 -22.84 -26.20 -13.13
N SER A 88 -22.45 -27.43 -13.01
CA SER A 88 -23.36 -28.60 -13.04
C SER A 88 -22.92 -29.60 -11.95
N GLY A 89 -23.68 -29.68 -10.86
CA GLY A 89 -23.28 -30.46 -9.69
C GLY A 89 -21.97 -29.99 -9.08
N ASN A 90 -21.02 -30.91 -8.95
CA ASN A 90 -19.65 -30.61 -8.44
C ASN A 90 -18.66 -30.30 -9.56
N VAL A 91 -19.10 -30.13 -10.80
CA VAL A 91 -18.26 -29.77 -11.92
C VAL A 91 -18.45 -28.30 -12.25
N ILE A 92 -17.36 -27.53 -12.25
CA ILE A 92 -17.33 -26.19 -12.76
C ILE A 92 -16.70 -26.19 -14.14
N THR A 93 -17.35 -25.53 -15.08
CA THR A 93 -16.88 -25.41 -16.46
C THR A 93 -16.64 -23.95 -16.78
N TRP A 94 -15.44 -23.62 -17.22
CA TRP A 94 -15.10 -22.32 -17.77
C TRP A 94 -14.85 -22.45 -19.26
N THR A 95 -15.39 -21.53 -20.03
CA THR A 95 -15.14 -21.40 -21.45
C THR A 95 -14.38 -20.10 -21.73
N PHE A 96 -13.51 -20.13 -22.71
CA PHE A 96 -12.73 -18.98 -23.15
C PHE A 96 -12.58 -18.99 -24.67
N ASP A 97 -12.52 -17.82 -25.24
CA ASP A 97 -12.31 -17.60 -26.67
C ASP A 97 -11.70 -16.21 -26.86
N ASP A 98 -10.38 -16.15 -26.71
CA ASP A 98 -9.63 -14.90 -26.73
C ASP A 98 -8.87 -14.73 -28.03
N THR A 99 -9.06 -13.57 -28.65
CA THR A 99 -8.24 -13.09 -29.77
C THR A 99 -7.04 -12.34 -29.21
N LEU A 100 -5.85 -12.74 -29.61
CA LEU A 100 -4.60 -12.24 -29.06
C LEU A 100 -3.98 -11.22 -30.03
N PRO A 101 -3.27 -10.21 -29.53
CA PRO A 101 -2.46 -9.35 -30.36
C PRO A 101 -1.40 -10.17 -31.12
N SER A 102 -1.12 -9.82 -32.37
CA SER A 102 -0.20 -10.54 -33.28
C SER A 102 1.25 -10.68 -32.79
N ARG A 103 1.59 -10.03 -31.70
CA ARG A 103 2.94 -10.09 -31.07
C ARG A 103 3.23 -11.33 -30.24
N TYR A 104 2.27 -12.22 -30.02
CA TYR A 104 2.51 -13.48 -29.33
C TYR A 104 3.20 -14.48 -30.25
N ASN A 105 4.50 -14.68 -30.02
CA ASN A 105 5.35 -15.58 -30.80
C ASN A 105 5.76 -16.80 -29.97
N LEU A 106 5.52 -18.01 -30.47
CA LEU A 106 5.92 -19.28 -29.84
C LEU A 106 7.36 -19.70 -30.18
N GLY A 107 8.19 -18.80 -30.69
CA GLY A 107 9.47 -19.13 -31.32
C GLY A 107 9.29 -19.62 -32.77
N ASP A 108 10.39 -19.90 -33.45
CA ASP A 108 10.38 -20.41 -34.84
C ASP A 108 9.41 -19.70 -35.81
N SER A 109 9.20 -18.38 -35.60
CA SER A 109 8.28 -17.55 -36.40
C SER A 109 6.80 -17.98 -36.34
N THR A 110 6.37 -18.67 -35.28
CA THR A 110 4.98 -19.05 -35.06
C THR A 110 4.27 -18.04 -34.19
N TYR A 111 3.18 -17.45 -34.69
CA TYR A 111 2.40 -16.42 -34.00
C TYR A 111 1.03 -16.95 -33.64
N VAL A 112 0.67 -16.89 -32.35
CA VAL A 112 -0.67 -17.24 -31.87
C VAL A 112 -1.54 -16.00 -31.91
N THR A 113 -2.70 -16.13 -32.58
CA THR A 113 -3.67 -15.03 -32.72
C THR A 113 -4.96 -15.29 -31.98
N ARG A 114 -5.26 -16.56 -31.63
CA ARG A 114 -6.49 -16.93 -30.91
C ARG A 114 -6.24 -18.15 -30.03
N VAL A 115 -6.79 -18.09 -28.82
CA VAL A 115 -6.82 -19.23 -27.89
C VAL A 115 -8.26 -19.44 -27.46
N ARG A 116 -8.80 -20.65 -27.65
CA ARG A 116 -10.16 -21.00 -27.25
C ARG A 116 -10.21 -22.36 -26.59
N GLY A 117 -11.18 -22.56 -25.71
CA GLY A 117 -11.30 -23.86 -25.05
C GLY A 117 -12.33 -23.91 -23.94
N THR A 118 -12.30 -25.04 -23.27
CA THR A 118 -13.13 -25.32 -22.12
C THR A 118 -12.24 -25.97 -21.05
N LEU A 119 -12.22 -25.41 -19.86
CA LEU A 119 -11.61 -26.01 -18.68
C LEU A 119 -12.73 -26.53 -17.79
N LYS A 120 -12.70 -27.81 -17.48
CA LYS A 120 -13.62 -28.43 -16.53
C LYS A 120 -12.86 -28.87 -15.29
N ALA A 121 -13.41 -28.57 -14.12
CA ALA A 121 -12.81 -28.97 -12.85
C ALA A 121 -13.87 -29.58 -11.92
N TYR A 122 -13.51 -30.68 -11.26
CA TYR A 122 -14.23 -31.16 -10.09
C TYR A 122 -13.95 -30.25 -8.93
N ALA A 123 -15.02 -29.81 -8.25
CA ALA A 123 -14.92 -29.03 -7.03
C ALA A 123 -15.25 -29.92 -5.83
N ARG A 124 -14.37 -29.96 -4.85
CA ARG A 124 -14.64 -30.59 -3.55
C ARG A 124 -14.35 -29.63 -2.41
N GLN A 125 -15.14 -29.69 -1.36
CA GLN A 125 -14.87 -28.93 -0.16
C GLN A 125 -13.66 -29.53 0.56
N VAL A 126 -12.71 -28.68 0.93
CA VAL A 126 -11.49 -29.04 1.65
C VAL A 126 -11.58 -28.52 3.07
N ARG A 127 -11.21 -29.33 4.07
CA ARG A 127 -11.22 -28.97 5.49
C ARG A 127 -9.98 -29.50 6.21
N GLY A 128 -9.56 -28.78 7.24
CA GLY A 128 -8.48 -29.22 8.12
C GLY A 128 -7.11 -29.22 7.45
N ALA A 129 -6.31 -30.24 7.72
CA ALA A 129 -4.92 -30.34 7.27
C ALA A 129 -4.76 -30.39 5.73
N ASP A 130 -5.81 -30.81 5.02
CA ASP A 130 -5.82 -30.86 3.55
C ASP A 130 -6.07 -29.49 2.92
N ASP A 131 -6.38 -28.48 3.72
CA ASP A 131 -6.65 -27.14 3.25
C ASP A 131 -5.38 -26.28 3.36
N PRO A 132 -4.72 -25.93 2.24
CA PRO A 132 -3.50 -25.13 2.24
C PRO A 132 -3.72 -23.70 2.74
N TYR A 133 -4.97 -23.29 2.95
CA TYR A 133 -5.34 -21.96 3.43
C TYR A 133 -5.81 -21.95 4.88
N CYS A 134 -5.91 -23.12 5.53
CA CYS A 134 -6.45 -23.24 6.86
C CYS A 134 -5.76 -24.30 7.70
N ASP A 135 -5.38 -23.96 8.94
CA ASP A 135 -4.73 -24.87 9.89
C ASP A 135 -5.71 -25.47 10.89
N SER A 136 -6.98 -25.08 10.85
CA SER A 136 -7.95 -25.52 11.86
C SER A 136 -9.22 -26.09 11.26
N ALA A 137 -9.83 -27.03 11.97
CA ALA A 137 -11.13 -27.61 11.62
C ALA A 137 -12.27 -26.56 11.53
N ALA A 138 -12.02 -25.35 12.00
CA ALA A 138 -12.97 -24.24 12.01
C ALA A 138 -12.93 -23.36 10.76
N CYS A 139 -12.06 -23.63 9.79
CA CYS A 139 -12.09 -22.91 8.52
C CYS A 139 -13.25 -23.41 7.65
N PRO A 140 -14.34 -22.69 7.54
CA PRO A 140 -15.37 -23.03 6.60
C PRO A 140 -14.94 -22.64 5.19
N HIS A 141 -15.33 -23.40 4.22
CA HIS A 141 -15.54 -22.93 2.85
C HIS A 141 -14.36 -22.85 1.89
N ASN A 142 -13.34 -23.67 2.04
CA ASN A 142 -12.38 -23.81 0.97
C ASN A 142 -12.75 -24.96 0.03
N VAL A 143 -12.48 -24.77 -1.24
CA VAL A 143 -12.74 -25.74 -2.27
C VAL A 143 -11.44 -26.02 -3.03
N GLU A 144 -11.19 -27.31 -3.24
CA GLU A 144 -10.16 -27.76 -4.17
C GLU A 144 -10.80 -28.00 -5.52
N LEU A 145 -10.12 -27.55 -6.56
CA LEU A 145 -10.49 -27.77 -7.95
C LEU A 145 -9.47 -28.70 -8.58
N THR A 146 -9.91 -29.81 -9.12
CA THR A 146 -9.06 -30.75 -9.85
C THR A 146 -9.58 -30.94 -11.27
N LEU A 147 -8.66 -31.21 -12.21
CA LEU A 147 -9.02 -31.37 -13.62
C LEU A 147 -10.09 -32.45 -13.81
N ALA A 148 -11.14 -32.09 -14.52
CA ALA A 148 -12.22 -33.03 -14.92
C ALA A 148 -12.12 -33.37 -16.41
N PRO A 149 -12.58 -34.57 -16.81
CA PRO A 149 -12.63 -34.97 -18.22
C PRO A 149 -13.44 -34.02 -19.10
N GLY A 150 -13.04 -33.91 -20.37
CA GLY A 150 -13.66 -33.01 -21.34
C GLY A 150 -13.14 -31.58 -21.29
N SER A 151 -12.02 -31.34 -20.61
CA SER A 151 -11.22 -30.12 -20.78
C SER A 151 -10.47 -30.20 -22.10
N TRP A 152 -10.47 -29.09 -22.83
CA TRP A 152 -9.75 -28.97 -24.09
C TRP A 152 -9.38 -27.52 -24.34
N ALA A 153 -8.32 -27.29 -25.11
CA ALA A 153 -7.97 -25.98 -25.61
C ALA A 153 -7.37 -26.11 -27.02
N LYS A 154 -7.47 -25.04 -27.79
CA LYS A 154 -6.87 -24.91 -29.13
C LYS A 154 -6.23 -23.57 -29.26
N VAL A 155 -5.05 -23.55 -29.86
CA VAL A 155 -4.38 -22.33 -30.31
C VAL A 155 -4.48 -22.25 -31.82
N SER A 156 -4.70 -21.03 -32.34
CA SER A 156 -4.71 -20.77 -33.78
C SER A 156 -3.85 -19.55 -34.06
N GLY A 157 -3.26 -19.52 -35.23
CA GLY A 157 -2.38 -18.42 -35.63
C GLY A 157 -1.79 -18.64 -37.02
N TYR A 158 -0.68 -18.00 -37.27
CA TYR A 158 0.06 -18.14 -38.52
C TYR A 158 1.54 -18.38 -38.27
N LYS A 159 2.20 -18.92 -39.26
CA LYS A 159 3.63 -19.22 -39.25
C LYS A 159 4.30 -18.46 -40.39
N THR A 160 5.18 -17.51 -40.05
CA THR A 160 5.92 -16.72 -41.02
C THR A 160 7.32 -17.32 -41.18
N ILE A 161 7.62 -17.95 -42.35
CA ILE A 161 8.98 -18.33 -42.72
C ILE A 161 9.33 -17.61 -44.06
N VAL A 162 8.62 -17.92 -45.10
CA VAL A 162 8.73 -17.29 -46.42
C VAL A 162 7.30 -16.95 -46.92
N PHE A 163 6.31 -17.68 -46.37
CA PHE A 163 4.88 -17.52 -46.64
C PHE A 163 4.14 -17.65 -45.32
N ASP A 164 3.02 -16.92 -45.20
CA ASP A 164 2.11 -17.07 -44.07
C ASP A 164 1.24 -18.32 -44.23
N PHE A 165 1.24 -19.16 -43.21
CA PHE A 165 0.38 -20.33 -43.12
C PHE A 165 -0.47 -20.24 -41.87
N ASP A 166 -1.78 -20.38 -42.03
CA ASP A 166 -2.68 -20.58 -40.90
C ASP A 166 -2.43 -21.96 -40.28
N PHE A 167 -2.46 -22.01 -38.94
CA PHE A 167 -2.36 -23.25 -38.20
C PHE A 167 -3.40 -23.30 -37.08
N THR A 168 -3.78 -24.52 -36.71
CA THR A 168 -4.57 -24.79 -35.53
C THR A 168 -3.95 -26.01 -34.82
N GLU A 169 -3.69 -25.88 -33.53
CA GLU A 169 -3.08 -26.95 -32.73
C GLU A 169 -3.89 -27.19 -31.44
N ASP A 170 -4.08 -28.45 -31.09
CA ASP A 170 -4.71 -28.86 -29.84
C ASP A 170 -3.74 -28.68 -28.66
N VAL A 171 -4.22 -28.03 -27.62
CA VAL A 171 -3.52 -27.89 -26.35
C VAL A 171 -4.10 -28.89 -25.35
N GLN A 172 -3.27 -29.79 -24.84
CA GLN A 172 -3.70 -30.77 -23.85
C GLN A 172 -3.48 -30.22 -22.44
N VAL A 173 -4.56 -30.09 -21.66
CA VAL A 173 -4.48 -29.79 -20.23
C VAL A 173 -4.16 -31.08 -19.50
N LYS A 174 -2.93 -31.23 -18.99
CA LYS A 174 -2.46 -32.45 -18.32
C LYS A 174 -2.74 -32.49 -16.84
N GLN A 175 -2.68 -31.33 -16.19
CA GLN A 175 -2.92 -31.18 -14.76
C GLN A 175 -3.49 -29.79 -14.49
N PHE A 176 -4.44 -29.74 -13.59
CA PHE A 176 -4.97 -28.50 -13.05
C PHE A 176 -5.38 -28.75 -11.61
N VAL A 177 -4.79 -28.03 -10.67
CA VAL A 177 -5.16 -28.05 -9.25
C VAL A 177 -5.18 -26.61 -8.77
N ALA A 178 -6.34 -26.15 -8.38
CA ALA A 178 -6.52 -24.82 -7.82
C ALA A 178 -7.32 -24.90 -6.51
N TYR A 179 -7.11 -23.93 -5.66
CA TYR A 179 -7.85 -23.77 -4.42
C TYR A 179 -8.61 -22.46 -4.46
N GLY A 180 -9.89 -22.49 -4.13
CA GLY A 180 -10.76 -21.34 -4.07
C GLY A 180 -11.45 -21.26 -2.72
N GLY A 181 -11.89 -20.08 -2.36
CA GLY A 181 -12.60 -19.84 -1.11
C GLY A 181 -12.26 -18.49 -0.50
N VAL A 182 -12.65 -18.29 0.74
CA VAL A 182 -12.27 -17.10 1.49
C VAL A 182 -10.78 -17.22 1.80
N PRO A 183 -9.94 -16.26 1.40
CA PRO A 183 -8.53 -16.31 1.73
C PRO A 183 -8.39 -16.40 3.24
N ARG A 184 -7.47 -17.25 3.69
CA ARG A 184 -7.05 -17.24 5.08
C ARG A 184 -6.60 -15.81 5.41
N PRO A 185 -7.15 -15.20 6.46
CA PRO A 185 -6.67 -13.90 6.89
C PRO A 185 -5.18 -13.99 7.17
N ARG A 186 -4.40 -13.18 6.48
CA ARG A 186 -2.95 -13.12 6.61
C ARG A 186 -2.56 -11.84 7.30
N LEU A 187 -1.42 -11.83 7.94
CA LEU A 187 -0.86 -10.59 8.45
C LEU A 187 -0.57 -9.66 7.26
N SER A 188 -1.33 -8.58 7.16
CA SER A 188 -1.22 -7.57 6.09
C SER A 188 -0.15 -6.54 6.44
N SER A 189 -0.22 -5.98 7.64
CA SER A 189 0.74 -5.00 8.13
C SER A 189 0.86 -5.00 9.63
N MET A 190 1.90 -4.33 10.11
CA MET A 190 2.15 -4.06 11.52
C MET A 190 2.67 -2.63 11.65
N VAL A 191 2.20 -1.95 12.68
CA VAL A 191 2.68 -0.61 13.02
C VAL A 191 2.95 -0.56 14.52
N VAL A 192 4.01 0.13 14.92
CA VAL A 192 4.28 0.48 16.32
C VAL A 192 4.17 1.99 16.44
N VAL A 193 3.26 2.41 17.30
CA VAL A 193 3.05 3.83 17.57
C VAL A 193 4.11 4.29 18.57
N THR A 194 5.04 5.09 18.11
CA THR A 194 5.99 5.78 19.01
C THR A 194 5.34 7.09 19.46
N PRO A 195 5.17 7.30 20.77
CA PRO A 195 4.54 8.52 21.25
C PRO A 195 5.37 9.76 20.88
N SER A 196 4.71 10.72 20.27
CA SER A 196 5.30 11.99 19.87
C SER A 196 5.39 13.01 21.00
N SER A 197 4.59 12.83 22.05
CA SER A 197 4.45 13.79 23.14
C SER A 197 5.35 13.47 24.34
N ARG A 198 5.86 14.53 24.96
CA ARG A 198 6.63 14.60 26.19
C ARG A 198 7.25 13.29 26.66
N CYS A 199 8.52 13.15 26.39
CA CYS A 199 9.33 12.09 26.95
C CYS A 199 9.15 12.00 28.45
N PRO A 200 8.72 10.85 28.99
CA PRO A 200 8.74 10.64 30.44
C PRO A 200 10.17 10.78 30.96
N SER A 201 10.32 11.32 32.15
CA SER A 201 11.65 11.50 32.79
C SER A 201 12.49 10.23 32.92
N ARG A 202 11.85 9.05 32.81
CA ARG A 202 12.49 7.72 32.87
C ARG A 202 12.50 6.98 31.53
N GLY A 203 12.18 7.66 30.42
CA GLY A 203 11.96 7.02 29.12
C GLY A 203 10.60 6.32 29.03
N TYR A 204 10.33 5.71 27.88
CA TYR A 204 9.11 4.94 27.68
C TYR A 204 9.29 3.54 28.27
N SER A 205 8.31 3.09 29.07
CA SER A 205 8.26 1.70 29.56
C SER A 205 7.44 0.78 28.64
N GLU A 206 6.54 1.35 27.87
CA GLU A 206 5.65 0.63 26.95
C GLU A 206 5.38 1.43 25.69
N LEU A 207 5.24 0.72 24.57
CA LEU A 207 4.73 1.25 23.30
C LEU A 207 3.54 0.41 22.86
N SER A 208 2.58 1.04 22.21
CA SER A 208 1.47 0.34 21.56
C SER A 208 1.78 0.11 20.09
N GLY A 209 1.36 -1.02 19.57
CA GLY A 209 1.36 -1.30 18.15
C GLY A 209 0.04 -1.93 17.74
N ASP A 210 -0.25 -1.91 16.47
CA ASP A 210 -1.42 -2.55 15.89
C ASP A 210 -0.98 -3.55 14.80
N VAL A 211 -1.64 -4.70 14.76
CA VAL A 211 -1.53 -5.69 13.68
C VAL A 211 -2.80 -5.62 12.83
N TRP A 212 -2.65 -5.86 11.54
CA TRP A 212 -3.74 -5.81 10.56
C TRP A 212 -3.75 -7.08 9.74
N LEU A 213 -4.94 -7.64 9.56
CA LEU A 213 -5.16 -8.80 8.71
C LEU A 213 -5.72 -8.36 7.35
N SER A 214 -5.43 -9.14 6.33
CA SER A 214 -5.96 -8.94 4.96
C SER A 214 -7.49 -9.05 4.87
N SER A 215 -8.10 -9.81 5.79
CA SER A 215 -9.55 -10.00 5.91
C SER A 215 -9.94 -10.17 7.37
N PRO A 216 -11.23 -10.05 7.73
CA PRO A 216 -11.70 -10.26 9.10
C PRO A 216 -11.32 -11.64 9.64
N ALA A 217 -10.95 -11.69 10.92
CA ALA A 217 -10.63 -12.94 11.58
C ALA A 217 -11.87 -13.86 11.64
N PRO A 218 -11.70 -15.18 11.41
CA PRO A 218 -12.78 -16.15 11.51
C PRO A 218 -13.23 -16.38 12.94
N THR A 219 -14.26 -17.21 13.11
CA THR A 219 -14.72 -17.65 14.44
C THR A 219 -13.57 -18.17 15.28
N GLY A 220 -13.48 -17.66 16.51
CA GLY A 220 -12.38 -17.94 17.44
C GLY A 220 -11.17 -17.01 17.30
N GLY A 221 -11.18 -16.11 16.33
CA GLY A 221 -10.10 -15.13 16.09
C GLY A 221 -8.82 -15.75 15.54
N ILE A 222 -7.83 -14.91 15.27
CA ILE A 222 -6.51 -15.33 14.77
C ILE A 222 -5.41 -14.90 15.73
N LEU A 223 -4.50 -15.81 16.06
CA LEU A 223 -3.29 -15.48 16.78
C LEU A 223 -2.23 -14.96 15.80
N VAL A 224 -1.65 -13.82 16.15
CA VAL A 224 -0.47 -13.27 15.49
C VAL A 224 0.70 -13.46 16.45
N ASP A 225 1.66 -14.26 16.06
CA ASP A 225 2.88 -14.46 16.82
C ASP A 225 3.79 -13.24 16.63
N LEU A 226 4.25 -12.68 17.75
CA LEU A 226 5.11 -11.51 17.76
C LEU A 226 6.44 -11.84 18.42
N MET A 227 7.54 -11.33 17.86
CA MET A 227 8.88 -11.55 18.36
C MET A 227 9.74 -10.32 18.14
N SER A 228 10.48 -9.89 19.16
CA SER A 228 11.51 -8.86 19.05
C SER A 228 12.88 -9.48 18.76
N VAL A 229 13.68 -8.80 17.91
CA VAL A 229 15.11 -9.16 17.73
C VAL A 229 15.91 -8.82 18.98
N ASP A 230 15.58 -7.73 19.64
CA ASP A 230 16.17 -7.36 20.92
C ASP A 230 15.44 -8.12 22.05
N ALA A 231 16.11 -9.07 22.68
CA ALA A 231 15.55 -9.88 23.75
C ALA A 231 15.17 -9.08 25.01
N SER A 232 15.68 -7.86 25.16
CA SER A 232 15.31 -6.95 26.25
C SER A 232 13.94 -6.29 26.03
N VAL A 233 13.42 -6.28 24.80
CA VAL A 233 12.11 -5.74 24.44
C VAL A 233 11.07 -6.85 24.50
N GLY A 234 10.20 -6.78 25.51
CA GLY A 234 9.14 -7.77 25.72
C GLY A 234 7.95 -7.55 24.78
N VAL A 235 7.53 -8.58 24.06
CA VAL A 235 6.31 -8.59 23.27
C VAL A 235 5.61 -9.93 23.41
N LEU A 236 4.28 -9.92 23.47
CA LEU A 236 3.46 -11.13 23.56
C LEU A 236 2.65 -11.31 22.28
N PRO A 237 2.37 -12.56 21.88
CA PRO A 237 1.44 -12.83 20.81
C PRO A 237 0.10 -12.13 21.05
N VAL A 238 -0.52 -11.65 20.00
CA VAL A 238 -1.80 -10.95 20.06
C VAL A 238 -2.87 -11.70 19.27
N ARG A 239 -4.07 -11.78 19.83
CA ARG A 239 -5.22 -12.37 19.16
C ARG A 239 -6.07 -11.27 18.51
N VAL A 240 -6.24 -11.35 17.21
CA VAL A 240 -7.24 -10.54 16.49
C VAL A 240 -8.60 -11.18 16.74
N PRO A 241 -9.56 -10.47 17.36
CA PRO A 241 -10.87 -11.03 17.65
C PRO A 241 -11.65 -11.41 16.40
N GLU A 242 -12.63 -12.31 16.57
CA GLU A 242 -13.56 -12.69 15.51
C GLU A 242 -14.20 -11.46 14.85
N ALA A 243 -14.38 -11.52 13.53
CA ALA A 243 -14.94 -10.48 12.68
C ALA A 243 -14.15 -9.15 12.67
N GLN A 244 -13.02 -9.06 13.39
CA GLN A 244 -12.13 -7.89 13.35
C GLN A 244 -10.94 -8.14 12.42
N ARG A 245 -10.37 -7.06 11.89
CA ARG A 245 -9.15 -7.09 11.08
C ARG A 245 -7.92 -6.64 11.85
N THR A 246 -8.11 -6.09 13.04
CA THR A 246 -7.04 -5.44 13.79
C THR A 246 -7.03 -5.89 15.23
N ALA A 247 -5.84 -5.91 15.81
CA ALA A 247 -5.67 -6.02 17.26
C ALA A 247 -4.47 -5.21 17.71
N ARG A 248 -4.58 -4.64 18.89
CA ARG A 248 -3.51 -3.88 19.53
C ARG A 248 -2.62 -4.80 20.33
N PHE A 249 -1.31 -4.58 20.25
CA PHE A 249 -0.31 -5.22 21.10
C PHE A 249 0.51 -4.17 21.85
N THR A 250 1.22 -4.61 22.88
CA THR A 250 2.08 -3.75 23.69
C THR A 250 3.51 -4.29 23.67
N LEU A 251 4.46 -3.40 23.41
CA LEU A 251 5.89 -3.63 23.60
C LEU A 251 6.29 -3.12 24.98
N ARG A 252 6.95 -3.93 25.76
CA ARG A 252 7.55 -3.54 27.04
C ARG A 252 9.01 -3.23 26.83
N LEU A 253 9.41 -2.02 27.17
CA LEU A 253 10.75 -1.51 26.96
C LEU A 253 11.53 -1.46 28.28
N PRO A 254 12.83 -1.78 28.28
CA PRO A 254 13.70 -1.51 29.41
C PRO A 254 13.80 0.00 29.69
N PRO A 255 14.13 0.40 30.91
CA PRO A 255 14.38 1.81 31.22
C PRO A 255 15.45 2.40 30.29
N HIS A 256 15.18 3.61 29.77
CA HIS A 256 16.08 4.34 28.87
C HIS A 256 16.41 3.65 27.54
N TRP A 257 15.65 2.63 27.15
CA TRP A 257 15.83 1.98 25.85
C TRP A 257 15.54 2.96 24.71
N THR A 258 16.43 3.02 23.72
CA THR A 258 16.30 3.92 22.57
C THR A 258 16.27 3.17 21.23
N GLY A 259 16.52 1.84 21.25
CA GLY A 259 16.56 1.04 20.02
C GLY A 259 17.88 1.18 19.26
N PRO A 260 17.94 0.75 18.00
CA PRO A 260 16.82 0.16 17.25
C PRO A 260 16.55 -1.32 17.55
N THR A 261 15.31 -1.76 17.35
CA THR A 261 14.98 -3.18 17.24
C THR A 261 14.04 -3.43 16.06
N VAL A 262 13.88 -4.68 15.68
CA VAL A 262 12.88 -5.12 14.70
C VAL A 262 11.89 -6.04 15.40
N ILE A 263 10.61 -5.73 15.27
CA ILE A 263 9.53 -6.61 15.69
C ILE A 263 9.05 -7.38 14.49
N TYR A 264 9.05 -8.69 14.59
CA TYR A 264 8.46 -9.57 13.60
C TYR A 264 7.09 -10.02 14.06
N GLY A 265 6.14 -10.05 13.14
CA GLY A 265 4.85 -10.68 13.31
C GLY A 265 4.65 -11.77 12.27
N ALA A 266 4.02 -12.86 12.65
CA ALA A 266 3.72 -13.96 11.75
C ALA A 266 2.28 -14.44 11.94
N SER A 267 1.55 -14.57 10.85
CA SER A 267 0.23 -15.20 10.81
C SER A 267 -0.12 -15.62 9.40
N GLY A 268 -0.81 -16.74 9.26
CA GLY A 268 -1.26 -17.23 7.95
C GLY A 268 -0.15 -17.54 6.95
N GLY A 269 1.05 -17.90 7.44
CA GLY A 269 2.24 -18.15 6.58
C GLY A 269 2.91 -16.88 6.07
N VAL A 270 2.45 -15.70 6.48
CA VAL A 270 3.07 -14.41 6.15
C VAL A 270 3.80 -13.88 7.35
N ARG A 271 5.03 -13.41 7.13
CA ARG A 271 5.85 -12.71 8.11
C ARG A 271 5.99 -11.25 7.69
N LYS A 272 5.75 -10.35 8.63
CA LYS A 272 5.97 -8.91 8.48
C LYS A 272 6.92 -8.43 9.55
N SER A 273 7.55 -7.29 9.33
CA SER A 273 8.44 -6.68 10.31
C SER A 273 8.21 -5.18 10.38
N VAL A 274 8.46 -4.62 11.55
CA VAL A 274 8.48 -3.18 11.78
C VAL A 274 9.74 -2.83 12.55
N LYS A 275 10.48 -1.83 12.08
CA LYS A 275 11.61 -1.27 12.82
C LYS A 275 11.07 -0.34 13.92
N VAL A 276 11.52 -0.55 15.15
CA VAL A 276 11.12 0.26 16.31
C VAL A 276 12.34 0.98 16.83
N ARG A 277 12.22 2.28 16.92
CA ARG A 277 13.19 3.14 17.59
C ARG A 277 12.40 4.09 18.49
N VAL A 278 12.75 4.16 19.74
CA VAL A 278 12.21 5.15 20.64
C VAL A 278 13.15 6.33 20.64
N ARG A 279 12.56 7.51 20.63
CA ARG A 279 13.32 8.73 20.75
C ARG A 279 14.16 8.71 22.04
N SER A 280 15.44 9.08 21.94
CA SER A 280 16.16 9.56 23.12
C SER A 280 15.38 10.74 23.68
N CYS A 281 15.05 10.70 24.96
CA CYS A 281 14.39 11.81 25.65
C CYS A 281 15.34 12.99 25.90
N LEU A 282 16.57 12.86 25.52
CA LEU A 282 17.49 13.95 25.30
C LEU A 282 17.23 14.46 23.86
N VAL A 283 16.74 15.67 23.74
CA VAL A 283 16.48 16.32 22.43
C VAL A 283 17.85 16.63 21.81
N TYR A 284 18.47 15.60 21.22
CA TYR A 284 19.62 15.84 20.36
C TYR A 284 19.13 15.94 18.93
N PHE A 285 19.43 17.06 18.29
CA PHE A 285 19.27 17.16 16.85
C PHE A 285 20.13 16.08 16.17
N PRO A 286 19.62 15.43 15.12
CA PRO A 286 20.40 14.45 14.38
C PRO A 286 21.65 15.11 13.83
N VAL A 287 22.79 14.44 13.96
CA VAL A 287 24.03 14.82 13.29
C VAL A 287 24.10 14.00 12.01
N PHE A 288 24.12 14.67 10.87
CA PHE A 288 24.29 13.99 9.61
C PHE A 288 25.74 13.54 9.47
N ALA A 289 25.94 12.23 9.46
CA ALA A 289 27.28 11.62 9.33
C ALA A 289 27.55 11.13 7.90
N HIS A 290 26.48 10.86 7.15
CA HIS A 290 26.59 10.32 5.81
C HIS A 290 25.83 11.19 4.81
N TRP A 291 26.31 11.19 3.57
CA TRP A 291 25.62 11.86 2.47
C TRP A 291 25.83 11.12 1.16
N ARG A 292 24.89 11.30 0.24
CA ARG A 292 24.95 10.77 -1.10
C ARG A 292 24.48 11.84 -2.10
N PHE A 293 25.31 12.12 -3.10
CA PHE A 293 24.90 12.94 -4.23
C PHE A 293 24.01 12.14 -5.15
N LEU A 294 22.95 12.78 -5.63
CA LEU A 294 22.15 12.26 -6.72
C LEU A 294 22.71 12.79 -8.03
N ASP A 295 22.77 11.92 -9.04
CA ASP A 295 23.22 12.31 -10.37
C ASP A 295 22.35 13.49 -10.88
N SER A 296 23.00 14.46 -11.50
CA SER A 296 22.37 15.67 -12.06
C SER A 296 21.31 15.38 -13.13
N LEU A 297 21.31 14.18 -13.71
CA LEU A 297 20.29 13.72 -14.65
C LEU A 297 18.93 13.43 -14.00
N TYR A 298 18.88 13.33 -12.67
CA TYR A 298 17.66 13.02 -11.94
C TYR A 298 17.12 14.22 -11.16
N VAL A 299 15.80 14.40 -11.22
CA VAL A 299 15.07 15.36 -10.37
C VAL A 299 14.32 14.54 -9.32
N PRO A 300 14.73 14.59 -8.05
CA PRO A 300 14.10 13.81 -7.00
C PRO A 300 12.66 14.30 -6.74
N VAL A 301 11.78 13.37 -6.42
CA VAL A 301 10.35 13.61 -6.15
C VAL A 301 9.99 13.14 -4.74
N HIS A 302 10.37 11.93 -4.35
CA HIS A 302 10.08 11.35 -3.05
C HIS A 302 11.32 10.69 -2.44
N LEU A 303 11.37 10.65 -1.11
CA LEU A 303 12.40 9.99 -0.31
C LEU A 303 11.78 8.84 0.49
N LEU A 304 12.40 7.68 0.49
CA LEU A 304 12.02 6.51 1.27
C LEU A 304 12.85 6.41 2.57
N ASN A 305 12.38 5.63 3.53
CA ASN A 305 13.01 5.45 4.85
C ASN A 305 14.41 4.79 4.83
N ASP A 306 14.80 4.18 3.72
CA ASP A 306 16.13 3.57 3.54
C ASP A 306 17.09 4.47 2.73
N GLY A 307 16.71 5.73 2.54
CA GLY A 307 17.45 6.69 1.73
C GLY A 307 17.32 6.46 0.21
N ALA A 308 16.46 5.54 -0.24
CA ALA A 308 16.11 5.42 -1.65
C ALA A 308 15.28 6.63 -2.10
N VAL A 309 15.33 6.94 -3.39
CA VAL A 309 14.70 8.15 -3.95
C VAL A 309 13.90 7.80 -5.19
N ILE A 310 12.66 8.25 -5.25
CA ILE A 310 11.92 8.32 -6.50
C ILE A 310 12.33 9.62 -7.22
N ALA A 311 12.71 9.50 -8.47
CA ALA A 311 13.16 10.64 -9.27
C ALA A 311 12.63 10.57 -10.70
N ARG A 312 12.60 11.72 -11.36
CA ARG A 312 12.36 11.86 -12.80
C ARG A 312 13.67 12.01 -13.54
N TYR A 313 13.82 11.32 -14.62
CA TYR A 313 14.95 11.48 -15.51
C TYR A 313 14.73 12.70 -16.42
N LYS A 314 15.72 13.62 -16.48
CA LYS A 314 15.58 14.91 -17.17
C LYS A 314 15.43 14.81 -18.68
N ASP A 315 16.15 13.87 -19.29
CA ASP A 315 16.27 13.77 -20.75
C ASP A 315 15.30 12.76 -21.39
N ALA A 316 14.41 12.14 -20.57
CA ALA A 316 13.48 11.17 -21.09
C ALA A 316 12.32 11.88 -21.83
N GLU A 317 12.14 11.58 -23.10
CA GLU A 317 10.86 11.78 -23.81
C GLU A 317 9.74 11.01 -23.08
N SER A 318 10.08 9.91 -22.42
CA SER A 318 9.20 9.17 -21.51
C SER A 318 9.09 9.90 -20.17
N LYS A 319 7.91 10.34 -19.80
CA LYS A 319 7.59 10.97 -18.51
C LYS A 319 7.55 9.97 -17.35
N SER A 320 8.42 8.97 -17.35
CA SER A 320 8.44 7.90 -16.36
C SER A 320 9.38 8.22 -15.20
N GLU A 321 9.02 7.71 -14.03
CA GLU A 321 9.78 7.89 -12.81
C GLU A 321 10.61 6.64 -12.53
N VAL A 322 11.72 6.84 -11.82
CA VAL A 322 12.68 5.79 -11.47
C VAL A 322 12.84 5.70 -9.97
N LEU A 323 13.08 4.50 -9.46
CA LEU A 323 13.53 4.26 -8.09
C LEU A 323 15.05 4.11 -8.08
N LEU A 324 15.72 5.01 -7.36
CA LEU A 324 17.17 4.98 -7.10
C LEU A 324 17.38 4.43 -5.69
N THR A 325 17.87 3.21 -5.56
CA THR A 325 18.08 2.59 -4.26
C THR A 325 19.30 3.19 -3.54
N GLY A 326 19.35 3.05 -2.21
CA GLY A 326 20.52 3.41 -1.42
C GLY A 326 21.80 2.62 -1.81
N LYS A 327 21.65 1.46 -2.44
CA LYS A 327 22.74 0.59 -2.91
C LYS A 327 23.23 0.94 -4.32
N GLY A 328 22.58 1.88 -5.01
CA GLY A 328 22.96 2.33 -6.36
C GLY A 328 22.22 1.64 -7.50
N ASP A 329 21.26 0.73 -7.22
CA ASP A 329 20.45 0.15 -8.27
C ASP A 329 19.42 1.17 -8.77
N THR A 330 19.08 1.08 -10.05
CA THR A 330 18.07 1.92 -10.71
C THR A 330 16.99 1.02 -11.29
N TYR A 331 15.72 1.32 -10.96
CA TYR A 331 14.56 0.62 -11.51
C TYR A 331 13.66 1.61 -12.22
N TRP A 332 13.42 1.38 -13.49
CA TRP A 332 12.45 2.13 -14.28
C TRP A 332 11.04 1.64 -13.97
N LEU A 333 10.23 2.47 -13.33
CA LEU A 333 8.92 2.04 -12.82
C LEU A 333 7.93 1.68 -13.94
N ASN A 334 8.06 2.29 -15.12
CA ASN A 334 7.26 1.91 -16.27
C ASN A 334 7.60 0.49 -16.78
N GLU A 335 8.86 0.08 -16.74
CA GLU A 335 9.27 -1.28 -17.09
C GLU A 335 8.80 -2.29 -16.05
N VAL A 336 8.95 -1.96 -14.76
CA VAL A 336 8.50 -2.78 -13.63
C VAL A 336 7.00 -3.04 -13.71
N LEU A 337 6.21 -2.02 -14.05
CA LEU A 337 4.75 -2.07 -14.08
C LEU A 337 4.18 -2.43 -15.46
N GLY A 338 5.02 -2.54 -16.49
CA GLY A 338 4.57 -2.81 -17.87
C GLY A 338 3.66 -1.71 -18.42
N ALA A 339 3.91 -0.45 -18.06
CA ALA A 339 3.11 0.71 -18.44
C ALA A 339 3.85 1.63 -19.42
N GLU A 340 3.11 2.45 -20.16
CA GLU A 340 3.70 3.46 -21.06
C GLU A 340 4.27 4.65 -20.28
N GLN A 341 3.57 5.03 -19.21
CA GLN A 341 3.96 6.11 -18.30
C GLN A 341 3.58 5.76 -16.86
N VAL A 342 4.40 6.17 -15.92
CA VAL A 342 4.13 6.04 -14.48
C VAL A 342 4.27 7.41 -13.81
N ARG A 343 3.30 7.73 -12.97
CA ARG A 343 3.31 8.88 -12.09
C ARG A 343 3.15 8.41 -10.65
N VAL A 344 4.19 8.54 -9.86
CA VAL A 344 4.14 8.26 -8.42
C VAL A 344 3.41 9.41 -7.72
N ALA A 345 2.38 9.08 -6.96
CA ALA A 345 1.64 10.04 -6.14
C ALA A 345 2.30 10.23 -4.77
N GLY A 346 3.00 9.20 -4.29
CA GLY A 346 3.72 9.26 -3.02
C GLY A 346 4.34 7.94 -2.60
N VAL A 347 4.91 7.99 -1.41
CA VAL A 347 5.45 6.85 -0.68
C VAL A 347 4.84 6.89 0.71
N ASN A 348 4.39 5.75 1.22
CA ASN A 348 3.91 5.66 2.59
C ASN A 348 5.05 5.40 3.58
N SER A 349 4.77 5.40 4.87
CA SER A 349 5.78 5.22 5.94
C SER A 349 6.40 3.81 5.96
N THR A 350 5.76 2.81 5.37
CA THR A 350 6.34 1.47 5.19
C THR A 350 7.28 1.39 3.98
N GLY A 351 7.37 2.46 3.18
CA GLY A 351 8.18 2.52 1.97
C GLY A 351 7.49 1.98 0.74
N ASP A 352 6.16 1.70 0.79
CA ASP A 352 5.44 1.29 -0.40
C ASP A 352 5.24 2.49 -1.32
N ILE A 353 5.44 2.28 -2.60
CA ILE A 353 5.30 3.27 -3.65
C ILE A 353 3.89 3.15 -4.24
N PHE A 354 3.16 4.24 -4.30
CA PHE A 354 1.83 4.25 -4.90
C PHE A 354 1.69 5.36 -5.94
N GLY A 355 0.85 5.12 -6.92
CA GLY A 355 0.70 6.07 -8.02
C GLY A 355 -0.24 5.57 -9.10
N THR A 356 -0.15 6.22 -10.25
CA THR A 356 -0.95 5.89 -11.43
C THR A 356 -0.04 5.49 -12.58
N ALA A 357 -0.30 4.32 -13.13
CA ALA A 357 0.33 3.81 -14.33
C ALA A 357 -0.64 4.00 -15.51
N TYR A 358 -0.15 4.55 -16.60
CA TYR A 358 -0.95 4.81 -17.79
C TYR A 358 -0.57 3.83 -18.90
N ASN A 359 -1.57 3.26 -19.54
CA ASN A 359 -1.42 2.42 -20.71
C ASN A 359 -2.49 2.78 -21.76
N ALA A 360 -2.51 2.10 -22.88
CA ALA A 360 -3.47 2.36 -23.96
C ALA A 360 -4.95 2.25 -23.54
N LYS A 361 -5.25 1.60 -22.40
CA LYS A 361 -6.61 1.45 -21.87
C LYS A 361 -7.00 2.53 -20.86
N GLY A 362 -6.05 3.36 -20.44
CA GLY A 362 -6.27 4.43 -19.48
C GLY A 362 -5.44 4.30 -18.20
N PRO A 363 -5.80 5.07 -17.16
CA PRO A 363 -5.09 5.09 -15.88
C PRO A 363 -5.36 3.82 -15.06
N ASN A 364 -4.36 3.42 -14.29
CA ASN A 364 -4.45 2.30 -13.36
C ASN A 364 -3.75 2.69 -12.06
N ALA A 365 -4.48 2.73 -10.96
CA ALA A 365 -3.89 2.95 -9.66
C ALA A 365 -3.09 1.72 -9.23
N PHE A 366 -1.90 1.93 -8.69
CA PHE A 366 -1.03 0.85 -8.23
C PHE A 366 -0.48 1.10 -6.83
N LEU A 367 -0.16 0.00 -6.15
CA LEU A 367 0.69 -0.06 -4.97
C LEU A 367 1.82 -1.07 -5.23
N LEU A 368 3.06 -0.65 -5.00
CA LEU A 368 4.28 -1.40 -5.26
C LEU A 368 5.13 -1.42 -4.00
N ARG A 369 5.57 -2.61 -3.56
CA ARG A 369 6.52 -2.76 -2.45
C ARG A 369 7.93 -2.36 -2.88
N SER A 370 8.54 -1.41 -2.19
CA SER A 370 9.91 -0.99 -2.52
C SER A 370 10.96 -2.07 -2.24
N GLU A 371 10.72 -2.95 -1.30
CA GLU A 371 11.60 -4.08 -0.97
C GLU A 371 11.57 -5.23 -2.00
N ASP A 372 10.51 -5.32 -2.80
CA ASP A 372 10.35 -6.34 -3.84
C ASP A 372 9.84 -5.74 -5.17
N VAL A 373 10.54 -4.72 -5.63
CA VAL A 373 10.17 -3.98 -6.85
C VAL A 373 10.06 -4.90 -8.06
N LYS A 374 10.88 -5.95 -8.12
CA LYS A 374 10.87 -6.91 -9.24
C LYS A 374 9.63 -7.79 -9.29
N ALA A 375 8.90 -7.92 -8.19
CA ALA A 375 7.65 -8.69 -8.16
C ALA A 375 6.50 -7.97 -8.88
N GLY A 376 6.65 -6.68 -9.19
CA GLY A 376 5.59 -5.87 -9.76
C GLY A 376 4.58 -5.35 -8.73
N ALA A 377 3.48 -4.78 -9.18
CA ALA A 377 2.49 -4.20 -8.28
C ALA A 377 1.77 -5.25 -7.42
N GLU A 378 1.70 -5.00 -6.11
CA GLU A 378 0.90 -5.79 -5.17
C GLU A 378 -0.61 -5.54 -5.37
N GLN A 379 -0.97 -4.30 -5.70
CA GLN A 379 -2.35 -3.91 -6.03
C GLN A 379 -2.37 -3.20 -7.38
N TRP A 380 -3.37 -3.51 -8.17
CA TRP A 380 -3.59 -2.91 -9.48
C TRP A 380 -5.08 -2.70 -9.69
N LEU A 381 -5.48 -1.46 -9.92
CA LEU A 381 -6.88 -1.07 -10.06
C LEU A 381 -7.08 -0.34 -11.39
N GLU A 382 -7.64 -1.04 -12.37
CA GLU A 382 -7.89 -0.50 -13.72
C GLU A 382 -8.95 0.62 -13.73
N GLY A 383 -8.70 1.68 -14.47
CA GLY A 383 -9.62 2.79 -14.65
C GLY A 383 -9.61 3.84 -13.53
N TRP A 384 -8.68 3.74 -12.57
CA TRP A 384 -8.61 4.63 -11.41
C TRP A 384 -7.27 5.34 -11.30
N GLU A 385 -7.28 6.53 -10.69
CA GLU A 385 -6.07 7.26 -10.34
C GLU A 385 -5.82 7.17 -8.84
N ALA A 386 -4.58 6.86 -8.45
CA ALA A 386 -4.17 6.87 -7.06
C ALA A 386 -3.97 8.31 -6.57
N VAL A 387 -4.50 8.62 -5.39
CA VAL A 387 -4.35 9.91 -4.73
C VAL A 387 -3.39 9.82 -3.55
N THR A 388 -3.61 8.85 -2.67
CA THR A 388 -2.73 8.59 -1.53
C THR A 388 -2.92 7.16 -1.03
N ALA A 389 -1.97 6.67 -0.24
CA ALA A 389 -2.06 5.38 0.45
C ALA A 389 -1.57 5.51 1.89
N ASN A 390 -2.13 4.69 2.78
CA ASN A 390 -1.62 4.59 4.14
C ASN A 390 -0.59 3.46 4.30
N ALA A 391 0.00 3.34 5.49
CA ALA A 391 0.96 2.28 5.83
C ALA A 391 0.41 0.85 5.71
N HIS A 392 -0.91 0.68 5.68
CA HIS A 392 -1.56 -0.62 5.51
C HIS A 392 -1.78 -0.98 4.04
N GLY A 393 -1.35 -0.13 3.12
CA GLY A 393 -1.59 -0.32 1.68
C GLY A 393 -3.03 -0.02 1.26
N THR A 394 -3.84 0.62 2.11
CA THR A 394 -5.17 1.07 1.70
C THR A 394 -5.02 2.30 0.81
N LEU A 395 -5.48 2.20 -0.42
CA LEU A 395 -5.47 3.28 -1.39
C LEU A 395 -6.70 4.19 -1.24
N LEU A 396 -6.50 5.49 -1.40
CA LEU A 396 -7.55 6.43 -1.80
C LEU A 396 -7.36 6.73 -3.28
N VAL A 397 -8.41 6.52 -4.05
CA VAL A 397 -8.40 6.67 -5.51
C VAL A 397 -9.48 7.62 -5.98
N ARG A 398 -9.32 8.15 -7.19
CA ARG A 398 -10.27 9.00 -7.87
C ARG A 398 -10.68 8.34 -9.19
N ASP A 399 -11.97 8.43 -9.53
CA ASP A 399 -12.44 8.13 -10.88
C ASP A 399 -12.09 9.32 -11.80
N PRO A 400 -11.28 9.14 -12.83
CA PRO A 400 -10.92 10.23 -13.75
C PRO A 400 -12.10 10.74 -14.56
N ASN A 401 -13.21 9.98 -14.66
CA ASN A 401 -14.36 10.33 -15.47
C ASN A 401 -15.40 11.17 -14.70
N ASP A 402 -15.56 10.94 -13.39
CA ASP A 402 -16.53 11.71 -12.61
C ASP A 402 -15.92 12.95 -11.95
N GLY A 403 -14.57 12.99 -11.79
CA GLY A 403 -13.80 14.12 -11.27
C GLY A 403 -14.18 14.56 -9.85
N LYS A 404 -15.14 13.88 -9.22
CA LYS A 404 -15.76 14.27 -7.97
C LYS A 404 -15.68 13.11 -6.98
N GLY A 405 -15.14 13.42 -5.81
CA GLY A 405 -15.08 12.47 -4.72
C GLY A 405 -13.84 11.59 -4.71
N LEU A 406 -13.60 11.03 -3.55
CA LEU A 406 -12.51 10.10 -3.30
C LEU A 406 -13.10 8.78 -2.79
N TYR A 407 -12.53 7.70 -3.30
CA TYR A 407 -12.95 6.34 -3.01
C TYR A 407 -11.86 5.64 -2.24
N ARG A 408 -12.24 4.95 -1.17
CA ARG A 408 -11.36 4.06 -0.45
C ARG A 408 -11.42 2.69 -1.10
N VAL A 409 -10.26 2.12 -1.40
CA VAL A 409 -10.16 0.76 -1.93
C VAL A 409 -10.16 -0.21 -0.75
N ASP A 410 -11.16 -1.08 -0.71
CA ASP A 410 -11.22 -2.22 0.20
C ASP A 410 -11.19 -3.53 -0.59
N GLU A 411 -11.41 -4.65 0.07
CA GLU A 411 -11.37 -5.99 -0.57
C GLU A 411 -12.46 -6.22 -1.63
N VAL A 412 -13.53 -5.43 -1.58
CA VAL A 412 -14.65 -5.51 -2.53
C VAL A 412 -14.41 -4.60 -3.74
N GLY A 413 -13.56 -3.59 -3.57
CA GLY A 413 -13.24 -2.60 -4.57
C GLY A 413 -13.40 -1.17 -4.07
N PRO A 414 -13.38 -0.17 -4.97
CA PRO A 414 -13.54 1.22 -4.58
C PRO A 414 -14.93 1.51 -4.03
N ALA A 415 -14.98 2.08 -2.82
CA ALA A 415 -16.21 2.56 -2.19
C ALA A 415 -16.05 4.04 -1.82
N PRO A 416 -17.10 4.89 -1.96
CA PRO A 416 -17.03 6.30 -1.59
C PRO A 416 -16.53 6.47 -0.15
N HIS A 417 -15.52 7.34 0.04
CA HIS A 417 -15.04 7.62 1.40
C HIS A 417 -16.08 8.46 2.15
N PRO A 418 -16.58 8.03 3.33
CA PRO A 418 -17.76 8.61 3.97
C PRO A 418 -17.66 10.12 4.25
N GLY A 419 -16.46 10.63 4.49
CA GLY A 419 -16.23 12.04 4.81
C GLY A 419 -15.60 12.85 3.68
N LEU A 420 -15.28 12.23 2.53
CA LEU A 420 -14.60 12.88 1.41
C LEU A 420 -15.45 12.91 0.12
N ALA A 421 -16.54 12.15 0.08
CA ALA A 421 -17.34 11.99 -1.15
C ALA A 421 -17.93 13.32 -1.65
N GLU A 422 -18.22 14.26 -0.75
CA GLU A 422 -18.78 15.59 -1.08
C GLU A 422 -17.74 16.71 -1.03
N LEU A 423 -16.52 16.42 -0.56
CA LEU A 423 -15.44 17.38 -0.44
C LEU A 423 -14.58 17.39 -1.70
N GLN A 424 -14.14 18.57 -2.11
CA GLN A 424 -13.16 18.74 -3.18
C GLN A 424 -11.87 19.34 -2.59
N PRO A 425 -11.09 18.54 -1.84
CA PRO A 425 -9.88 19.04 -1.24
C PRO A 425 -8.79 19.25 -2.29
N SER A 426 -8.03 20.34 -2.15
CA SER A 426 -6.85 20.59 -2.99
C SER A 426 -5.66 19.70 -2.63
N ARG A 427 -5.64 19.18 -1.42
CA ARG A 427 -4.63 18.23 -0.93
C ARG A 427 -5.26 17.17 -0.03
N VAL A 428 -4.78 15.94 -0.15
CA VAL A 428 -5.23 14.79 0.65
C VAL A 428 -4.03 13.98 1.09
N LEU A 429 -3.95 13.67 2.38
CA LEU A 429 -2.95 12.80 2.99
C LEU A 429 -3.68 11.78 3.88
N PHE A 430 -3.15 10.57 3.97
CA PHE A 430 -3.82 9.45 4.64
C PHE A 430 -2.83 8.64 5.47
N ASN A 431 -3.11 8.45 6.75
CA ASN A 431 -2.21 7.74 7.66
C ASN A 431 -2.70 6.33 8.05
N ALA A 432 -1.85 5.61 8.79
CA ALA A 432 -2.14 4.27 9.30
C ALA A 432 -3.36 4.20 10.22
N LEU A 433 -3.69 5.28 10.91
CA LEU A 433 -4.85 5.34 11.83
C LEU A 433 -6.19 5.51 11.09
N GLY A 434 -6.16 5.62 9.76
CA GLY A 434 -7.35 5.90 8.96
C GLY A 434 -7.80 7.37 9.03
N GLU A 435 -6.95 8.26 9.50
CA GLU A 435 -7.19 9.69 9.50
C GLU A 435 -6.75 10.29 8.18
N VAL A 436 -7.53 11.23 7.70
CA VAL A 436 -7.23 11.97 6.47
C VAL A 436 -6.98 13.42 6.80
N ALA A 437 -5.86 13.96 6.36
CA ALA A 437 -5.57 15.38 6.39
C ALA A 437 -5.93 15.98 5.03
N VAL A 438 -6.67 17.07 5.03
CA VAL A 438 -7.09 17.75 3.80
C VAL A 438 -6.87 19.26 3.89
N THR A 439 -6.64 19.87 2.74
CA THR A 439 -6.79 21.32 2.57
C THR A 439 -8.09 21.57 1.83
N LEU A 440 -9.00 22.28 2.46
CA LEU A 440 -10.30 22.64 1.90
C LEU A 440 -10.23 24.07 1.37
N GLU A 441 -10.67 24.28 0.15
CA GLU A 441 -10.86 25.61 -0.39
C GLU A 441 -12.18 26.17 0.12
N THR A 442 -12.13 27.32 0.77
CA THR A 442 -13.32 28.02 1.30
C THR A 442 -13.37 29.46 0.80
N GLU A 443 -14.51 30.11 0.92
CA GLU A 443 -14.67 31.54 0.58
C GLU A 443 -13.69 32.46 1.35
N LYS A 444 -13.22 32.00 2.50
CA LYS A 444 -12.25 32.70 3.37
C LYS A 444 -10.80 32.24 3.18
N GLY A 445 -10.50 31.57 2.06
CA GLY A 445 -9.20 30.97 1.75
C GLY A 445 -9.06 29.51 2.22
N PRO A 446 -7.88 28.92 2.00
CA PRO A 446 -7.62 27.53 2.32
C PRO A 446 -7.72 27.25 3.82
N ARG A 447 -8.22 26.07 4.18
CA ARG A 447 -8.35 25.59 5.57
C ARG A 447 -7.79 24.18 5.70
N ALA A 448 -6.84 24.03 6.60
CA ALA A 448 -6.39 22.72 7.04
C ALA A 448 -7.49 22.03 7.85
N ALA A 449 -7.85 20.82 7.48
CA ALA A 449 -8.87 20.04 8.18
C ALA A 449 -8.46 18.57 8.33
N ARG A 450 -8.97 17.94 9.37
CA ARG A 450 -8.92 16.51 9.63
C ARG A 450 -10.26 15.88 9.28
N VAL A 451 -10.23 14.77 8.58
CA VAL A 451 -11.39 13.93 8.30
C VAL A 451 -11.19 12.57 8.97
N TYR A 452 -12.18 12.12 9.74
CA TYR A 452 -12.20 10.80 10.34
C TYR A 452 -13.63 10.23 10.27
N GLY A 453 -13.82 9.18 9.49
CA GLY A 453 -15.15 8.71 9.14
C GLY A 453 -15.94 9.81 8.42
N LYS A 454 -17.04 10.27 9.02
CA LYS A 454 -17.86 11.40 8.52
C LYS A 454 -17.52 12.75 9.16
N ASP A 455 -16.70 12.73 10.20
CA ASP A 455 -16.39 13.95 10.96
C ASP A 455 -15.30 14.75 10.25
N VAL A 456 -15.59 16.02 9.98
CA VAL A 456 -14.66 16.99 9.42
C VAL A 456 -14.37 18.06 10.47
N LYS A 457 -13.12 18.18 10.88
CA LYS A 457 -12.69 19.18 11.88
C LYS A 457 -11.64 20.09 11.26
N VAL A 458 -11.95 21.38 11.16
CA VAL A 458 -10.98 22.42 10.81
C VAL A 458 -9.96 22.55 11.94
N LEU A 459 -8.68 22.65 11.60
CA LEU A 459 -7.57 22.63 12.57
C LEU A 459 -7.19 24.02 13.06
N LEU A 460 -7.38 25.04 12.22
CA LEU A 460 -7.10 26.46 12.52
C LEU A 460 -8.18 27.35 11.95
N ASP A 461 -8.54 28.39 12.68
CA ASP A 461 -9.52 29.39 12.22
C ASP A 461 -8.96 30.35 11.17
N SER A 462 -7.62 30.46 11.07
CA SER A 462 -6.92 31.26 10.06
C SER A 462 -6.67 30.45 8.77
N GLU A 463 -6.32 31.15 7.69
CA GLU A 463 -5.86 30.48 6.47
C GLU A 463 -4.73 29.52 6.77
N SER A 464 -4.89 28.28 6.30
CA SER A 464 -3.96 27.21 6.63
C SER A 464 -4.06 26.05 5.63
N GLU A 465 -2.93 25.38 5.44
CA GLU A 465 -2.81 24.21 4.57
C GLU A 465 -2.14 23.07 5.35
N VAL A 466 -2.58 21.83 5.12
CA VAL A 466 -1.80 20.67 5.56
C VAL A 466 -0.69 20.40 4.57
N THR A 467 0.48 20.07 5.07
CA THR A 467 1.65 19.73 4.23
C THR A 467 2.09 18.30 4.41
N ALA A 468 1.97 17.75 5.60
CA ALA A 468 2.35 16.39 5.91
C ALA A 468 1.51 15.79 7.05
N LEU A 469 1.44 14.48 7.10
CA LEU A 469 0.74 13.69 8.10
C LEU A 469 1.59 12.46 8.40
N ASN A 470 1.85 12.19 9.69
CA ASN A 470 2.55 10.99 10.11
C ASN A 470 1.59 9.89 10.58
N ASP A 471 2.13 8.69 10.79
CA ASP A 471 1.34 7.54 11.19
C ASP A 471 0.93 7.52 12.68
N VAL A 472 1.46 8.43 13.48
CA VAL A 472 1.02 8.60 14.88
C VAL A 472 -0.13 9.61 15.03
N GLY A 473 -0.61 10.18 13.91
CA GLY A 473 -1.77 11.10 13.90
C GLY A 473 -1.40 12.54 14.17
N GLU A 474 -0.18 12.96 13.84
CA GLU A 474 0.24 14.36 13.87
C GLU A 474 0.20 14.95 12.47
N PHE A 475 -0.38 16.12 12.37
CA PHE A 475 -0.56 16.90 11.15
C PHE A 475 0.42 18.07 11.17
N ALA A 476 1.33 18.13 10.23
CA ALA A 476 2.12 19.32 9.99
C ALA A 476 1.47 20.17 8.90
N GLY A 477 1.48 21.47 9.11
CA GLY A 477 0.90 22.41 8.17
C GLY A 477 1.52 23.79 8.29
N THR A 478 1.02 24.67 7.43
CA THR A 478 1.39 26.09 7.42
C THR A 478 0.14 26.93 7.53
N GLY A 479 0.14 27.94 8.37
CA GLY A 479 -0.99 28.83 8.55
C GLY A 479 -0.57 30.26 8.89
N LEU A 480 -1.50 31.19 8.88
CA LEU A 480 -1.30 32.56 9.31
C LEU A 480 -1.42 32.67 10.82
N ASP A 481 -0.35 33.14 11.48
CA ASP A 481 -0.36 33.45 12.90
C ASP A 481 -1.17 34.75 13.20
N SER A 482 -1.26 35.14 14.48
CA SER A 482 -1.94 36.36 14.91
C SER A 482 -1.38 37.65 14.27
N ASN A 483 -0.15 37.61 13.78
CA ASN A 483 0.52 38.71 13.10
C ASN A 483 0.41 38.65 11.58
N LYS A 484 -0.42 37.73 11.05
CA LYS A 484 -0.59 37.44 9.62
C LYS A 484 0.69 36.98 8.93
N ARG A 485 1.59 36.32 9.66
CA ARG A 485 2.82 35.73 9.12
C ARG A 485 2.58 34.24 8.90
N LEU A 486 3.11 33.73 7.80
CA LEU A 486 3.12 32.29 7.56
C LEU A 486 4.03 31.61 8.59
N ARG A 487 3.46 30.67 9.33
CA ARG A 487 4.16 29.90 10.36
C ARG A 487 3.83 28.42 10.25
N PRO A 488 4.79 27.53 10.46
CA PRO A 488 4.51 26.10 10.56
C PRO A 488 3.80 25.79 11.87
N PHE A 489 2.87 24.87 11.80
CA PHE A 489 2.18 24.32 12.96
C PHE A 489 2.19 22.81 12.95
N ILE A 490 2.02 22.23 14.12
CA ILE A 490 1.69 20.83 14.31
C ILE A 490 0.37 20.72 15.06
N TRP A 491 -0.47 19.82 14.62
CA TRP A 491 -1.70 19.48 15.31
C TRP A 491 -1.68 17.99 15.65
N SER A 492 -2.12 17.63 16.86
CA SER A 492 -2.29 16.23 17.23
C SER A 492 -3.61 16.03 17.97
N ARG A 493 -4.17 14.84 17.80
CA ARG A 493 -5.39 14.44 18.49
C ARG A 493 -5.24 14.44 20.02
N GLN A 494 -4.06 14.12 20.52
CA GLN A 494 -3.77 14.04 21.95
C GLN A 494 -3.73 15.42 22.63
N GLN A 495 -3.45 16.47 21.88
CA GLN A 495 -3.33 17.84 22.39
C GLN A 495 -4.56 18.70 22.08
N GLU A 496 -5.55 18.16 21.38
CA GLU A 496 -6.81 18.82 20.98
C GLU A 496 -6.67 20.18 20.30
N GLY A 497 -5.48 20.55 19.83
CA GLY A 497 -5.25 21.85 19.21
C GLY A 497 -3.99 21.92 18.37
N ALA A 498 -3.91 22.99 17.58
CA ALA A 498 -2.73 23.30 16.79
C ALA A 498 -1.73 24.09 17.65
N ARG A 499 -0.46 23.74 17.51
CA ARG A 499 0.67 24.43 18.15
C ARG A 499 1.59 24.97 17.07
N TRP A 500 1.95 26.25 17.21
CA TRP A 500 2.95 26.88 16.37
C TRP A 500 4.34 26.36 16.69
N LEU A 501 5.12 26.10 15.66
CA LEU A 501 6.49 25.65 15.82
C LEU A 501 7.45 26.84 15.88
N SER A 502 8.52 26.69 16.64
CA SER A 502 9.66 27.60 16.58
C SER A 502 10.27 27.61 15.19
N VAL A 503 10.83 28.72 14.81
CA VAL A 503 11.56 28.94 13.55
C VAL A 503 12.92 29.51 13.82
N PRO A 504 13.90 29.40 12.91
CA PRO A 504 15.20 30.03 13.05
C PRO A 504 15.09 31.54 13.32
N LYS A 505 16.07 32.10 14.01
CA LYS A 505 16.14 33.56 14.24
C LYS A 505 16.37 34.32 12.93
N GLY A 506 15.85 35.53 12.83
CA GLY A 506 16.06 36.39 11.65
C GLY A 506 15.23 35.97 10.42
N VAL A 507 14.05 35.34 10.63
CA VAL A 507 13.15 34.97 9.54
C VAL A 507 11.82 35.71 9.64
N VAL A 508 11.21 36.03 8.49
CA VAL A 508 9.93 36.76 8.40
C VAL A 508 8.75 35.83 8.21
N SER A 509 8.97 34.68 7.59
CA SER A 509 7.94 33.67 7.37
C SER A 509 8.56 32.27 7.32
N ALA A 510 7.76 31.23 7.56
CA ALA A 510 8.21 29.86 7.44
C ALA A 510 7.05 28.93 7.06
N LYS A 511 7.38 27.85 6.34
CA LYS A 511 6.44 26.80 5.92
C LYS A 511 6.93 25.43 6.38
N ALA A 512 6.00 24.56 6.75
CA ALA A 512 6.28 23.15 6.91
C ALA A 512 6.44 22.48 5.54
N VAL A 513 7.29 21.46 5.45
CA VAL A 513 7.55 20.66 4.25
C VAL A 513 7.16 19.21 4.50
N ALA A 514 7.65 18.61 5.59
CA ALA A 514 7.42 17.22 5.94
C ALA A 514 7.38 17.03 7.46
N ILE A 515 6.82 15.92 7.90
CA ILE A 515 6.87 15.44 9.28
C ILE A 515 7.21 13.96 9.26
N ASN A 516 8.07 13.49 10.16
CA ASN A 516 8.32 12.07 10.34
C ASN A 516 7.53 11.51 11.53
N ASP A 517 7.53 10.19 11.71
CA ASP A 517 6.86 9.52 12.82
C ASP A 517 7.45 9.89 14.19
N GLY A 518 8.65 10.40 14.20
CA GLY A 518 9.26 11.03 15.35
C GLY A 518 8.67 12.41 15.71
N GLY A 519 7.75 12.97 14.92
CA GLY A 519 7.17 14.31 15.10
C GLY A 519 8.14 15.45 14.79
N TRP A 520 9.29 15.19 14.17
CA TRP A 520 10.18 16.22 13.68
C TRP A 520 9.61 16.82 12.41
N VAL A 521 9.65 18.14 12.32
CA VAL A 521 9.11 18.85 11.17
C VAL A 521 10.23 19.49 10.39
N LEU A 522 10.38 19.09 9.15
CA LEU A 522 11.20 19.76 8.16
C LEU A 522 10.45 20.99 7.65
N GLY A 523 11.13 22.11 7.60
CA GLY A 523 10.54 23.36 7.14
C GLY A 523 11.51 24.18 6.30
N THR A 524 10.97 25.21 5.66
CA THR A 524 11.73 26.24 4.95
C THR A 524 11.25 27.61 5.41
N ALA A 525 12.16 28.44 5.86
CA ALA A 525 11.88 29.80 6.30
C ALA A 525 12.47 30.80 5.30
N THR A 526 11.89 32.01 5.24
CA THR A 526 12.40 33.13 4.45
C THR A 526 13.05 34.12 5.39
N ALA A 527 14.31 34.45 5.14
CA ALA A 527 15.06 35.43 5.92
C ALA A 527 14.50 36.85 5.78
N GLU A 528 14.97 37.79 6.61
CA GLU A 528 14.54 39.20 6.62
C GLU A 528 14.78 39.93 5.29
N ASP A 529 15.71 39.45 4.46
CA ASP A 529 15.96 39.99 3.12
C ASP A 529 14.83 39.62 2.10
N GLY A 530 13.86 38.80 2.50
CA GLY A 530 12.75 38.35 1.70
C GLY A 530 13.13 37.38 0.55
N LYS A 531 14.41 37.03 0.42
CA LYS A 531 14.94 36.22 -0.71
C LYS A 531 15.61 34.93 -0.25
N THR A 532 16.43 35.01 0.79
CA THR A 532 17.18 33.86 1.27
C THR A 532 16.26 32.83 1.92
N GLN A 533 16.30 31.61 1.42
CA GLN A 533 15.60 30.50 2.03
C GLN A 533 16.48 29.82 3.07
N VAL A 534 15.94 29.53 4.23
CA VAL A 534 16.60 28.87 5.35
C VAL A 534 15.87 27.55 5.66
N PRO A 535 16.30 26.44 5.06
CA PRO A 535 15.77 25.14 5.43
C PRO A 535 16.14 24.79 6.87
N PHE A 536 15.21 24.22 7.62
CA PHE A 536 15.41 23.93 9.03
C PHE A 536 14.67 22.67 9.48
N LEU A 537 15.10 22.11 10.59
CA LEU A 537 14.43 21.03 11.29
C LEU A 537 13.92 21.55 12.63
N ALA A 538 12.62 21.41 12.88
CA ALA A 538 11.98 21.75 14.15
C ALA A 538 11.80 20.51 15.01
N SER A 539 12.07 20.65 16.31
CA SER A 539 11.88 19.58 17.29
C SER A 539 10.39 19.28 17.52
N PRO A 540 10.07 18.07 17.96
CA PRO A 540 8.70 17.63 18.16
C PRO A 540 7.95 18.34 19.27
N ASP A 541 8.69 18.88 20.28
CA ASP A 541 8.11 19.77 21.28
C ASP A 541 7.80 21.16 20.72
N GLY A 542 8.26 21.46 19.51
CA GLY A 542 8.06 22.74 18.85
C GLY A 542 8.86 23.89 19.44
N GLU A 543 9.75 23.65 20.40
CA GLU A 543 10.45 24.70 21.14
C GLU A 543 11.75 25.13 20.45
N THR A 544 12.34 24.23 19.65
CA THR A 544 13.63 24.50 18.99
C THR A 544 13.54 24.27 17.48
N ALA A 545 14.27 25.09 16.72
CA ALA A 545 14.43 24.93 15.28
C ALA A 545 15.88 25.24 14.90
N THR A 546 16.50 24.32 14.17
CA THR A 546 17.90 24.40 13.76
C THR A 546 17.99 24.43 12.24
N PRO A 547 18.70 25.44 11.66
CA PRO A 547 18.97 25.46 10.23
C PRO A 547 19.71 24.17 9.79
N LEU A 548 19.33 23.58 8.67
CA LEU A 548 20.00 22.38 8.15
C LEU A 548 21.47 22.62 7.81
N GLU A 549 21.83 23.82 7.41
CA GLU A 549 23.21 24.18 7.12
C GLU A 549 24.11 24.00 8.36
N ALA A 550 23.60 24.30 9.56
CA ALA A 550 24.33 24.06 10.80
C ALA A 550 24.56 22.57 11.10
N MET A 551 23.73 21.72 10.54
CA MET A 551 23.74 20.27 10.75
C MET A 551 24.51 19.50 9.65
N LEU A 552 25.01 20.19 8.62
CA LEU A 552 25.80 19.55 7.55
C LEU A 552 27.06 18.90 8.11
N PRO A 553 27.51 17.78 7.53
CA PRO A 553 28.83 17.23 7.78
C PRO A 553 29.94 18.26 7.54
N GLU A 554 30.98 18.22 8.36
CA GLU A 554 32.09 19.17 8.30
C GLU A 554 32.79 19.17 6.94
N GLU A 555 32.84 18.04 6.26
CA GLU A 555 33.41 17.90 4.92
C GLU A 555 32.61 18.73 3.90
N LEU A 556 31.28 18.69 3.95
CA LEU A 556 30.42 19.48 3.06
C LEU A 556 30.51 20.98 3.38
N LYS A 557 30.58 21.35 4.67
CA LYS A 557 30.80 22.75 5.08
C LYS A 557 32.15 23.30 4.56
N LYS A 558 33.22 22.52 4.71
CA LYS A 558 34.55 22.87 4.21
C LYS A 558 34.62 22.95 2.69
N ALA A 559 33.81 22.16 2.00
CA ALA A 559 33.65 22.20 0.56
C ALA A 559 32.68 23.30 0.08
N GLY A 560 32.24 24.21 0.99
CA GLY A 560 31.42 25.37 0.66
C GLY A 560 29.98 25.11 0.28
N TYR A 561 29.48 23.89 0.55
CA TYR A 561 28.07 23.57 0.24
C TYR A 561 27.11 24.35 1.14
N ARG A 562 26.07 24.91 0.52
CA ARG A 562 24.93 25.56 1.18
C ARG A 562 23.64 24.91 0.85
N VAL A 563 22.76 24.71 1.84
CA VAL A 563 21.43 24.13 1.63
C VAL A 563 20.47 25.20 1.13
N LEU A 564 19.95 25.02 -0.09
CA LEU A 564 19.01 25.96 -0.72
C LEU A 564 17.56 25.65 -0.37
N SER A 565 17.18 24.38 -0.37
CA SER A 565 15.82 23.95 -0.05
C SER A 565 15.81 22.56 0.57
N ALA A 566 14.81 22.32 1.42
CA ALA A 566 14.48 21.02 1.95
C ALA A 566 13.33 20.43 1.15
N LEU A 567 13.41 19.16 0.74
CA LEU A 567 12.46 18.52 -0.16
C LEU A 567 11.65 17.42 0.52
N ALA A 568 12.30 16.58 1.34
CA ALA A 568 11.64 15.48 2.05
C ALA A 568 12.39 15.10 3.33
N LEU A 569 11.68 14.51 4.27
CA LEU A 569 12.17 13.94 5.53
C LEU A 569 11.62 12.54 5.69
N ALA A 570 12.49 11.57 5.93
CA ALA A 570 12.13 10.19 6.20
C ALA A 570 12.12 9.90 7.73
N ASP A 571 11.53 8.75 8.11
CA ASP A 571 11.42 8.36 9.53
C ASP A 571 12.77 7.97 10.14
N ASP A 572 13.72 7.55 9.33
CA ASP A 572 15.10 7.30 9.75
C ASP A 572 15.95 8.56 9.88
N PHE A 573 15.34 9.75 9.76
CA PHE A 573 15.95 11.07 9.69
C PHE A 573 16.77 11.35 8.44
N SER A 574 16.73 10.53 7.42
CA SER A 574 17.27 10.93 6.13
C SER A 574 16.52 12.15 5.60
N VAL A 575 17.27 13.12 5.10
CA VAL A 575 16.72 14.38 4.55
C VAL A 575 17.18 14.52 3.11
N LEU A 576 16.24 14.75 2.22
CA LEU A 576 16.52 15.11 0.84
C LEU A 576 16.56 16.62 0.71
N VAL A 577 17.67 17.15 0.22
CA VAL A 577 17.89 18.58 0.05
C VAL A 577 18.40 18.92 -1.35
N GLN A 578 18.12 20.15 -1.78
CA GLN A 578 18.87 20.79 -2.83
C GLN A 578 19.94 21.69 -2.19
N ALA A 579 21.17 21.51 -2.60
CA ALA A 579 22.30 22.29 -2.15
C ALA A 579 23.00 22.96 -3.34
N GLN A 580 23.91 23.89 -3.03
CA GLN A 580 24.74 24.58 -4.00
C GLN A 580 26.19 24.53 -3.53
N ASP A 581 27.12 24.25 -4.43
CA ASP A 581 28.57 24.33 -4.15
C ASP A 581 29.11 25.75 -4.25
N GLU A 582 30.41 25.92 -4.02
CA GLU A 582 31.10 27.23 -4.14
C GLU A 582 31.04 27.81 -5.55
N GLN A 583 30.93 26.97 -6.59
CA GLN A 583 30.86 27.38 -7.99
C GLN A 583 29.43 27.78 -8.41
N GLY A 584 28.46 27.65 -7.51
CA GLY A 584 27.06 27.93 -7.80
C GLY A 584 26.32 26.80 -8.46
N GLN A 585 26.94 25.61 -8.60
CA GLN A 585 26.29 24.45 -9.16
C GLN A 585 25.27 23.85 -8.17
N ARG A 586 24.05 23.62 -8.62
CA ARG A 586 23.01 22.99 -7.81
C ARG A 586 23.09 21.49 -7.89
N VAL A 587 23.03 20.86 -6.73
CA VAL A 587 23.07 19.41 -6.56
C VAL A 587 21.94 18.95 -5.64
N HIS A 588 21.53 17.70 -5.75
CA HIS A 588 20.62 17.09 -4.79
C HIS A 588 21.41 16.13 -3.91
N LEU A 589 21.14 16.17 -2.62
CA LEU A 589 21.80 15.38 -1.59
C LEU A 589 20.77 14.64 -0.76
N VAL A 590 21.05 13.38 -0.46
CA VAL A 590 20.43 12.68 0.67
C VAL A 590 21.42 12.76 1.83
N LEU A 591 21.02 13.39 2.92
CA LEU A 591 21.74 13.46 4.18
C LEU A 591 21.18 12.41 5.13
N SER A 592 22.02 11.61 5.78
CA SER A 592 21.60 10.58 6.74
C SER A 592 22.37 10.69 8.04
N PRO A 593 21.78 10.37 9.21
CA PRO A 593 22.44 10.35 10.51
C PRO A 593 23.65 9.47 10.60
#